data_d1de52f62c5d99dc7150450ff8f5fa67
#
_entry.id   d1de52f62c5d99dc7150450ff8f5fa67
#
_cell.length_a   1.000
_cell.length_b   1.000
_cell.length_c   1.000
_cell.angle_alpha   90.00
_cell.angle_beta   90.00
_cell.angle_gamma   90.00
#
_symmetry.space_group_name_H-M   'P 1'
#
loop_
_entity.id
_entity.type
_entity.pdbx_description
1 polymer ?
#
loop_
_entity_poly.entity_id
_entity_poly.type
_entity_poly.pdbx_seq_one_letter_code
_entity_poly.pdbx_strand_id
1 'polypeptide(L)'
;MNYIYELPMKVRDYECDLQGIVNNANYQHYLEHTRHEFLLSAGVSFAGLHEQGVDPVVARINMAFKTPLRSGDEFVSKLYMKKEGIKYVFYQDIFRASDGKVCLKGIVETAVSYTHLRAHETLMNL
;
A
#
# COMPACT_ATOMS: atom_id res chain seq x y z
N MET A 1 -12.13 -4.13 -12.76
CA MET A 1 -11.97 -3.80 -11.33
C MET A 1 -12.11 -2.29 -11.17
N ASN A 2 -12.92 -1.85 -10.21
CA ASN A 2 -13.17 -0.44 -10.00
C ASN A 2 -12.28 0.09 -8.88
N TYR A 3 -11.19 0.73 -9.26
CA TYR A 3 -10.31 1.36 -8.28
C TYR A 3 -11.00 2.57 -7.67
N ILE A 4 -10.81 2.77 -6.37
CA ILE A 4 -11.40 3.89 -5.64
C ILE A 4 -10.40 5.02 -5.41
N TYR A 5 -9.12 4.79 -5.69
CA TYR A 5 -8.08 5.80 -5.53
C TYR A 5 -6.93 5.53 -6.49
N GLU A 6 -6.36 6.61 -7.02
CA GLU A 6 -5.22 6.55 -7.92
C GLU A 6 -4.22 7.63 -7.52
N LEU A 7 -2.95 7.27 -7.48
CA LEU A 7 -1.88 8.21 -7.11
C LEU A 7 -0.78 8.15 -8.16
N PRO A 8 -0.57 9.24 -8.93
CA PRO A 8 0.57 9.31 -9.84
C PRO A 8 1.86 9.52 -9.06
N MET A 9 2.90 8.82 -9.47
CA MET A 9 4.23 8.93 -8.87
C MET A 9 5.30 8.84 -9.94
N LYS A 10 6.53 9.17 -9.55
CA LYS A 10 7.70 9.08 -10.43
C LYS A 10 8.83 8.38 -9.70
N VAL A 11 9.50 7.47 -10.38
CA VAL A 11 10.65 6.74 -9.82
C VAL A 11 11.83 7.69 -9.63
N ARG A 12 12.43 7.67 -8.45
CA ARG A 12 13.63 8.44 -8.12
C ARG A 12 14.86 7.58 -8.29
N ASP A 13 15.99 8.20 -8.65
CA ASP A 13 17.24 7.48 -8.92
C ASP A 13 17.66 6.57 -7.77
N TYR A 14 17.53 7.04 -6.53
CA TYR A 14 17.97 6.30 -5.36
C TYR A 14 17.07 5.10 -5.02
N GLU A 15 15.96 4.95 -5.73
CA GLU A 15 15.06 3.82 -5.55
C GLU A 15 15.44 2.62 -6.41
N CYS A 16 16.41 2.81 -7.30
CA CYS A 16 16.86 1.77 -8.21
C CYS A 16 18.12 1.07 -7.70
N ASP A 17 18.27 -0.19 -8.09
CA ASP A 17 19.46 -0.98 -7.78
C ASP A 17 20.53 -0.80 -8.86
N LEU A 18 21.60 -1.60 -8.77
CA LEU A 18 22.70 -1.54 -9.73
C LEU A 18 22.29 -1.90 -11.16
N GLN A 19 21.17 -2.59 -11.33
CA GLN A 19 20.65 -2.94 -12.65
C GLN A 19 19.80 -1.82 -13.25
N GLY A 20 19.58 -0.74 -12.52
CA GLY A 20 18.82 0.41 -12.99
C GLY A 20 17.31 0.22 -12.91
N ILE A 21 16.85 -0.77 -12.20
CA ILE A 21 15.41 -1.00 -11.97
C ILE A 21 15.07 -0.81 -10.49
N VAL A 22 13.82 -0.49 -10.24
CA VAL A 22 13.34 -0.26 -8.86
C VAL A 22 13.57 -1.51 -8.01
N ASN A 23 14.20 -1.31 -6.85
CA ASN A 23 14.43 -2.37 -5.89
C ASN A 23 13.09 -2.87 -5.35
N ASN A 24 12.96 -4.20 -5.19
CA ASN A 24 11.71 -4.82 -4.73
C ASN A 24 11.19 -4.22 -3.42
N ALA A 25 12.07 -3.84 -2.50
CA ALA A 25 11.66 -3.24 -1.23
C ALA A 25 10.94 -1.89 -1.42
N ASN A 26 11.27 -1.16 -2.46
CA ASN A 26 10.65 0.15 -2.71
C ASN A 26 9.22 0.03 -3.21
N TYR A 27 8.85 -1.07 -3.84
CA TYR A 27 7.45 -1.30 -4.20
C TYR A 27 6.57 -1.34 -2.96
N GLN A 28 7.05 -1.92 -1.88
CA GLN A 28 6.31 -1.93 -0.62
C GLN A 28 6.12 -0.51 -0.09
N HIS A 29 7.12 0.35 -0.23
CA HIS A 29 7.02 1.76 0.15
C HIS A 29 6.00 2.50 -0.71
N TYR A 30 5.96 2.23 -2.02
CA TYR A 30 4.95 2.82 -2.90
C TYR A 30 3.55 2.45 -2.48
N LEU A 31 3.32 1.18 -2.15
CA LEU A 31 2.01 0.71 -1.70
C LEU A 31 1.62 1.37 -0.38
N GLU A 32 2.56 1.46 0.56
CA GLU A 32 2.32 2.10 1.86
C GLU A 32 1.95 3.57 1.67
N HIS A 33 2.72 4.29 0.87
CA HIS A 33 2.45 5.70 0.59
C HIS A 33 1.07 5.89 -0.03
N THR A 34 0.70 5.02 -0.95
CA THR A 34 -0.62 5.08 -1.59
C THR A 34 -1.73 4.88 -0.57
N ARG A 35 -1.59 3.93 0.34
CA ARG A 35 -2.60 3.72 1.40
C ARG A 35 -2.71 4.94 2.31
N HIS A 36 -1.57 5.54 2.69
CA HIS A 36 -1.57 6.73 3.54
C HIS A 36 -2.28 7.89 2.87
N GLU A 37 -1.96 8.16 1.61
CA GLU A 37 -2.59 9.25 0.86
C GLU A 37 -4.08 9.00 0.65
N PHE A 38 -4.47 7.75 0.40
CA PHE A 38 -5.88 7.38 0.30
C PHE A 38 -6.63 7.70 1.60
N LEU A 39 -6.09 7.30 2.73
CA LEU A 39 -6.74 7.55 4.02
C LEU A 39 -6.82 9.05 4.31
N LEU A 40 -5.78 9.80 4.01
CA LEU A 40 -5.82 11.26 4.16
C LEU A 40 -6.91 11.89 3.29
N SER A 41 -7.06 11.40 2.05
CA SER A 41 -8.12 11.90 1.15
C SER A 41 -9.52 11.62 1.69
N ALA A 42 -9.65 10.60 2.52
CA ALA A 42 -10.91 10.25 3.18
C ALA A 42 -11.06 10.92 4.56
N GLY A 43 -10.14 11.82 4.93
CA GLY A 43 -10.19 12.52 6.21
C GLY A 43 -9.63 11.74 7.39
N VAL A 44 -8.86 10.67 7.13
CA VAL A 44 -8.31 9.80 8.17
C VAL A 44 -6.79 9.92 8.16
N SER A 45 -6.17 10.12 9.33
CA SER A 45 -4.71 10.08 9.47
C SER A 45 -4.30 9.00 10.45
N PHE A 46 -3.12 8.42 10.23
CA PHE A 46 -2.59 7.43 11.16
C PHE A 46 -2.31 8.04 12.53
N ALA A 47 -1.82 9.27 12.56
CA ALA A 47 -1.59 9.98 13.82
C ALA A 47 -2.89 10.16 14.61
N GLY A 48 -3.97 10.58 13.93
CA GLY A 48 -5.27 10.75 14.55
C GLY A 48 -5.83 9.43 15.07
N LEU A 49 -5.68 8.35 14.32
CA LEU A 49 -6.11 7.02 14.77
C LEU A 49 -5.31 6.58 16.00
N HIS A 50 -4.00 6.78 16.00
CA HIS A 50 -3.15 6.43 17.13
C HIS A 50 -3.56 7.17 18.39
N GLU A 51 -3.88 8.45 18.29
CA GLU A 51 -4.37 9.25 19.43
C GLU A 51 -5.67 8.69 20.00
N GLN A 52 -6.48 8.05 19.17
CA GLN A 52 -7.71 7.40 19.58
C GLN A 52 -7.49 5.96 20.07
N GLY A 53 -6.23 5.50 20.11
CA GLY A 53 -5.90 4.14 20.51
C GLY A 53 -6.13 3.10 19.43
N VAL A 54 -6.19 3.52 18.17
CA VAL A 54 -6.46 2.64 17.03
C VAL A 54 -5.24 2.67 16.10
N ASP A 55 -4.59 1.53 15.93
CA ASP A 55 -3.41 1.42 15.08
C ASP A 55 -3.63 0.36 14.00
N PRO A 56 -3.75 0.77 12.72
CA PRO A 56 -3.77 -0.18 11.62
C PRO A 56 -2.39 -0.82 11.48
N VAL A 57 -2.35 -2.13 11.35
CA VAL A 57 -1.12 -2.92 11.26
C VAL A 57 -1.21 -3.82 10.04
N VAL A 58 -0.15 -3.85 9.24
CA VAL A 58 -0.08 -4.78 8.13
C VAL A 58 0.15 -6.18 8.68
N ALA A 59 -0.78 -7.08 8.36
CA ALA A 59 -0.73 -8.47 8.80
C ALA A 59 -0.14 -9.39 7.72
N ARG A 60 -0.34 -9.05 6.44
CA ARG A 60 0.13 -9.88 5.34
C ARG A 60 0.27 -9.04 4.08
N ILE A 61 1.34 -9.30 3.33
CA ILE A 61 1.57 -8.68 2.03
C ILE A 61 1.86 -9.77 1.02
N ASN A 62 1.20 -9.68 -0.13
CA ASN A 62 1.48 -10.53 -1.28
C ASN A 62 1.75 -9.61 -2.47
N MET A 63 2.92 -9.72 -3.08
CA MET A 63 3.30 -8.90 -4.22
C MET A 63 3.77 -9.79 -5.36
N ALA A 64 3.20 -9.57 -6.54
CA ALA A 64 3.64 -10.21 -7.77
C ALA A 64 4.28 -9.15 -8.66
N PHE A 65 5.58 -9.30 -8.91
CA PHE A 65 6.35 -8.35 -9.73
C PHE A 65 6.19 -8.72 -11.20
N LYS A 66 5.87 -7.72 -12.03
CA LYS A 66 5.60 -7.90 -13.45
C LYS A 66 6.64 -7.12 -14.27
N THR A 67 6.24 -6.02 -14.90
CA THR A 67 7.16 -5.21 -15.69
C THR A 67 7.99 -4.31 -14.77
N PRO A 68 9.32 -4.28 -14.89
CA PRO A 68 10.14 -3.45 -14.02
C PRO A 68 9.97 -1.95 -14.33
N LEU A 69 10.07 -1.14 -13.29
CA LEU A 69 10.15 0.31 -13.40
C LEU A 69 11.62 0.74 -13.34
N ARG A 70 11.95 1.79 -14.06
CA ARG A 70 13.30 2.35 -14.13
C ARG A 70 13.30 3.78 -13.62
N SER A 71 14.49 4.29 -13.33
CA SER A 71 14.65 5.67 -12.88
C SER A 71 13.98 6.63 -13.86
N GLY A 72 13.21 7.57 -13.31
CA GLY A 72 12.50 8.57 -14.11
C GLY A 72 11.17 8.11 -14.69
N ASP A 73 10.84 6.83 -14.60
CA ASP A 73 9.54 6.34 -15.08
C ASP A 73 8.42 6.94 -14.25
N GLU A 74 7.37 7.38 -14.93
CA GLU A 74 6.13 7.78 -14.28
C GLU A 74 5.21 6.57 -14.20
N PHE A 75 4.50 6.46 -13.09
CA PHE A 75 3.58 5.36 -12.87
C PHE A 75 2.37 5.80 -12.07
N VAL A 76 1.32 4.99 -12.12
CA VAL A 76 0.10 5.25 -11.35
C VAL A 76 -0.12 4.07 -10.41
N SER A 77 -0.25 4.38 -9.12
CA SER A 77 -0.57 3.40 -8.09
C SER A 77 -2.07 3.48 -7.84
N LYS A 78 -2.77 2.38 -8.07
CA LYS A 78 -4.22 2.32 -7.95
C LYS A 78 -4.60 1.34 -6.87
N LEU A 79 -5.69 1.66 -6.15
CA LEU A 79 -6.13 0.75 -5.10
C LEU A 79 -7.65 0.68 -5.01
N TYR A 80 -8.14 -0.46 -4.54
CA TYR A 80 -9.47 -0.57 -3.96
C TYR A 80 -9.35 -1.37 -2.67
N MET A 81 -10.37 -1.24 -1.82
CA MET A 81 -10.35 -1.84 -0.49
C MET A 81 -11.62 -2.63 -0.27
N LYS A 82 -11.49 -3.77 0.39
CA LYS A 82 -12.62 -4.57 0.84
C LYS A 82 -12.48 -4.87 2.32
N LYS A 83 -13.61 -4.88 3.00
CA LYS A 83 -13.65 -5.38 4.37
C LYS A 83 -13.98 -6.87 4.28
N GLU A 84 -13.05 -7.71 4.73
CA GLU A 84 -13.21 -9.16 4.73
C GLU A 84 -13.14 -9.66 6.17
N GLY A 85 -14.31 -9.90 6.77
CA GLY A 85 -14.40 -10.21 8.17
C GLY A 85 -14.02 -9.01 9.02
N ILE A 86 -12.98 -9.18 9.83
CA ILE A 86 -12.45 -8.11 10.69
C ILE A 86 -11.21 -7.45 10.10
N LYS A 87 -10.81 -7.86 8.89
CA LYS A 87 -9.65 -7.30 8.18
C LYS A 87 -10.09 -6.33 7.12
N TYR A 88 -9.21 -5.38 6.82
CA TYR A 88 -9.32 -4.54 5.64
C TYR A 88 -8.27 -4.98 4.66
N VAL A 89 -8.68 -5.34 3.44
CA VAL A 89 -7.78 -5.84 2.41
C VAL A 89 -7.68 -4.81 1.31
N PHE A 90 -6.45 -4.37 1.05
CA PHE A 90 -6.15 -3.42 -0.01
C PHE A 90 -5.64 -4.18 -1.22
N TYR A 91 -6.30 -4.00 -2.36
CA TYR A 91 -5.85 -4.52 -3.65
C TYR A 91 -5.19 -3.37 -4.37
N GLN A 92 -3.89 -3.47 -4.58
CA GLN A 92 -3.08 -2.37 -5.06
C GLN A 92 -2.26 -2.78 -6.27
N ASP A 93 -2.48 -2.10 -7.38
CA ASP A 93 -1.80 -2.38 -8.63
C ASP A 93 -1.02 -1.15 -9.07
N ILE A 94 0.15 -1.37 -9.67
CA ILE A 94 0.98 -0.30 -10.21
C ILE A 94 1.08 -0.48 -11.71
N PHE A 95 0.84 0.61 -12.44
CA PHE A 95 0.88 0.64 -13.90
C PHE A 95 1.87 1.70 -14.36
N ARG A 96 2.75 1.34 -15.30
CA ARG A 96 3.66 2.30 -15.91
C ARG A 96 2.86 3.26 -16.80
N ALA A 97 3.08 4.57 -16.62
CA ALA A 97 2.27 5.57 -17.32
C ALA A 97 2.51 5.59 -18.82
N SER A 98 3.75 5.34 -19.25
CA SER A 98 4.12 5.46 -20.68
C SER A 98 3.41 4.46 -21.58
N ASP A 99 3.12 3.26 -21.10
CA ASP A 99 2.52 2.19 -21.92
C ASP A 99 1.37 1.46 -21.24
N GLY A 100 1.06 1.80 -19.99
CA GLY A 100 -0.03 1.17 -19.25
C GLY A 100 0.25 -0.26 -18.79
N LYS A 101 1.47 -0.74 -18.93
CA LYS A 101 1.81 -2.10 -18.51
C LYS A 101 1.78 -2.24 -17.00
N VAL A 102 1.26 -3.35 -16.52
CA VAL A 102 1.24 -3.64 -15.10
C VAL A 102 2.66 -3.95 -14.61
N CYS A 103 3.06 -3.25 -13.55
CA CYS A 103 4.38 -3.43 -12.94
C CYS A 103 4.31 -4.25 -11.67
N LEU A 104 3.21 -4.13 -10.94
CA LEU A 104 3.02 -4.83 -9.68
C LEU A 104 1.56 -5.13 -9.46
N LYS A 105 1.28 -6.31 -8.91
CA LYS A 105 -0.03 -6.64 -8.35
C LYS A 105 0.15 -6.98 -6.90
N GLY A 106 -0.49 -6.20 -6.03
CA GLY A 106 -0.32 -6.35 -4.59
C GLY A 106 -1.62 -6.56 -3.85
N ILE A 107 -1.55 -7.35 -2.79
CA ILE A 107 -2.65 -7.54 -1.85
C ILE A 107 -2.07 -7.30 -0.46
N VAL A 108 -2.64 -6.36 0.27
CA VAL A 108 -2.17 -6.00 1.60
C VAL A 108 -3.31 -6.17 2.60
N GLU A 109 -3.17 -7.13 3.49
CA GLU A 109 -4.15 -7.37 4.54
C GLU A 109 -3.76 -6.57 5.76
N THR A 110 -4.68 -5.76 6.26
CA THR A 110 -4.46 -4.95 7.44
C THR A 110 -5.38 -5.39 8.57
N ALA A 111 -4.86 -5.28 9.77
CA ALA A 111 -5.57 -5.56 10.99
C ALA A 111 -5.57 -4.31 11.85
N VAL A 112 -6.43 -4.25 12.84
CA VAL A 112 -6.50 -3.10 13.74
C VAL A 112 -6.06 -3.52 15.15
N SER A 113 -5.07 -2.81 15.68
CA SER A 113 -4.61 -2.99 17.05
C SER A 113 -5.18 -1.87 17.91
N TYR A 114 -5.77 -2.22 19.04
CA TYR A 114 -6.35 -1.24 19.98
C TYR A 114 -5.47 -1.16 21.21
N THR A 115 -4.89 0.00 21.45
CA THR A 115 -3.94 0.17 22.57
C THR A 115 -4.60 0.04 23.95
N HIS A 116 -5.91 0.22 24.01
CA HIS A 116 -6.66 0.07 25.28
C HIS A 116 -7.12 -1.37 25.54
N LEU A 117 -6.83 -2.30 24.61
CA LEU A 117 -7.11 -3.72 24.78
C LEU A 117 -5.85 -4.48 25.15
N ARG A 118 -6.03 -5.68 25.71
CA ARG A 118 -4.89 -6.54 25.98
C ARG A 118 -4.28 -7.00 24.66
N ALA A 119 -2.96 -7.15 24.64
CA ALA A 119 -2.24 -7.45 23.40
C ALA A 119 -2.76 -8.70 22.67
N HIS A 120 -3.08 -9.77 23.41
CA HIS A 120 -3.58 -10.99 22.79
C HIS A 120 -4.98 -10.85 22.19
N GLU A 121 -5.75 -9.88 22.65
CA GLU A 121 -7.06 -9.60 22.08
C GLU A 121 -6.96 -8.85 20.76
N THR A 122 -5.98 -7.95 20.65
CA THR A 122 -5.84 -7.13 19.44
C THR A 122 -5.48 -7.95 18.21
N LEU A 123 -4.58 -8.91 18.35
CA LEU A 123 -4.14 -9.72 17.21
C LEU A 123 -5.02 -10.96 16.99
N MET A 124 -5.53 -11.55 18.06
CA MET A 124 -6.33 -12.77 17.94
C MET A 124 -7.73 -12.51 17.40
N ASN A 125 -8.23 -11.30 17.56
CA ASN A 125 -9.57 -10.93 17.07
C ASN A 125 -9.55 -10.29 15.69
N LEU A 126 -8.42 -10.34 15.02
CA LEU A 126 -8.25 -9.83 13.68
C LEU A 126 -8.35 -10.97 12.66
#